data_e736210c745f36f0f2d7838a742912df
#
_entry.id   e736210c745f36f0f2d7838a742912df
#
_cell.length_a   1.000
_cell.length_b   1.000
_cell.length_c   1.000
_cell.angle_alpha   90.00
_cell.angle_beta   90.00
_cell.angle_gamma   90.00
#
_symmetry.space_group_name_H-M   'P 1'
#
loop_
_entity.id
_entity.type
_entity.pdbx_description
1 polymer ?
#
loop_
_entity_poly.entity_id
_entity_poly.type
_entity_poly.pdbx_seq_one_letter_code
_entity_poly.pdbx_strand_id
1 'polypeptide(L)'
;MRNYQIMRYLLIVCWIIGNMPSGWAAEGGSTYTQRPDDPEAFYFTPENYGFKADGKSDVTDALQEAINQVKREKNFGILFLPEGNYRISKTIQIPSSIRLIGYGKKRPVIYLGADTPGFQTTQNYMIWFTGGLAQEGRKPSDAGAGTFYSAVSNVDFRIDKGNPQAVAIRAHFAQHGFINPVSYTHLTLPT
;
A
#
# COMPACT_ATOMS: atom_id res chain seq x y z
N MET A 1 16.02 48.11 25.29
CA MET A 1 15.61 46.82 25.87
C MET A 1 14.51 46.07 25.11
N ARG A 2 13.77 46.66 24.17
CA ARG A 2 12.67 46.03 23.43
C ARG A 2 13.11 45.10 22.29
N ASN A 3 14.32 45.28 21.74
CA ASN A 3 14.80 44.46 20.61
C ASN A 3 15.40 43.11 20.99
N TYR A 4 15.82 42.91 22.24
CA TYR A 4 16.34 41.63 22.74
C TYR A 4 15.25 40.57 22.94
N GLN A 5 14.05 40.98 23.22
CA GLN A 5 12.91 40.07 23.43
C GLN A 5 12.47 39.46 22.09
N ILE A 6 12.42 40.27 21.02
CA ILE A 6 12.00 39.80 19.68
C ILE A 6 13.02 38.81 19.13
N MET A 7 14.30 39.01 19.36
CA MET A 7 15.37 38.13 18.89
C MET A 7 15.33 36.73 19.61
N ARG A 8 14.94 36.71 20.89
CA ARG A 8 14.75 35.45 21.63
C ARG A 8 13.57 34.62 21.10
N TYR A 9 12.47 35.26 20.76
CA TYR A 9 11.31 34.56 20.17
C TYR A 9 11.60 34.03 18.76
N LEU A 10 12.35 34.78 17.93
CA LEU A 10 12.77 34.35 16.61
C LEU A 10 13.71 33.12 16.67
N LEU A 11 14.65 33.10 17.62
CA LEU A 11 15.54 31.94 17.82
C LEU A 11 14.80 30.70 18.33
N ILE A 12 13.79 30.85 19.19
CA ILE A 12 12.98 29.74 19.67
C ILE A 12 12.11 29.16 18.53
N VAL A 13 11.53 30.03 17.71
CA VAL A 13 10.72 29.58 16.56
C VAL A 13 11.60 28.87 15.51
N CYS A 14 12.79 29.37 15.21
CA CYS A 14 13.75 28.68 14.32
C CYS A 14 14.23 27.35 14.91
N TRP A 15 14.38 27.22 16.23
CA TRP A 15 14.80 25.98 16.89
C TRP A 15 13.69 24.90 16.82
N ILE A 16 12.43 25.31 16.94
CA ILE A 16 11.28 24.40 16.83
C ILE A 16 11.10 23.89 15.38
N ILE A 17 11.33 24.75 14.37
CA ILE A 17 11.22 24.39 12.94
C ILE A 17 12.39 23.51 12.52
N GLY A 18 13.60 23.71 13.06
CA GLY A 18 14.79 22.92 12.71
C GLY A 18 14.87 21.52 13.32
N ASN A 19 14.02 21.20 14.30
CA ASN A 19 13.98 19.89 14.98
C ASN A 19 12.71 19.09 14.70
N MET A 20 11.94 19.43 13.67
CA MET A 20 10.89 18.51 13.23
C MET A 20 11.56 17.28 12.62
N PRO A 21 11.30 16.06 13.13
CA PRO A 21 11.82 14.87 12.51
C PRO A 21 11.30 14.80 11.07
N SER A 22 12.21 14.86 10.13
CA SER A 22 11.95 14.63 8.71
C SER A 22 11.41 13.20 8.56
N GLY A 23 10.10 13.04 8.39
CA GLY A 23 9.51 11.72 8.17
C GLY A 23 8.07 11.52 8.64
N TRP A 24 7.40 12.54 9.12
CA TRP A 24 5.97 12.44 9.38
C TRP A 24 5.20 12.80 8.09
N ALA A 25 5.06 11.82 7.19
CA ALA A 25 3.89 11.85 6.33
C ALA A 25 2.67 11.86 7.29
N ALA A 26 1.80 12.85 7.15
CA ALA A 26 0.58 12.90 7.95
C ALA A 26 -0.14 11.56 7.78
N GLU A 27 -0.24 10.77 8.85
CA GLU A 27 -1.05 9.55 8.83
C GLU A 27 -2.48 10.00 8.50
N GLY A 28 -2.89 9.80 7.27
CA GLY A 28 -4.23 10.16 6.84
C GLY A 28 -5.22 9.29 7.60
N GLY A 29 -6.30 9.88 8.09
CA GLY A 29 -7.37 9.16 8.77
C GLY A 29 -7.95 8.06 7.89
N SER A 30 -8.37 6.94 8.49
CA SER A 30 -9.10 5.89 7.79
C SER A 30 -10.51 6.35 7.42
N THR A 31 -10.93 6.05 6.19
CA THR A 31 -12.29 6.32 5.72
C THR A 31 -13.28 5.29 6.27
N TYR A 32 -12.85 4.04 6.39
CA TYR A 32 -13.67 2.94 6.90
C TYR A 32 -13.16 2.52 8.28
N THR A 33 -13.63 3.19 9.33
CA THR A 33 -13.16 2.97 10.71
C THR A 33 -13.68 1.69 11.35
N GLN A 34 -14.69 1.07 10.78
CA GLN A 34 -15.28 -0.19 11.22
C GLN A 34 -15.15 -1.24 10.12
N ARG A 35 -15.20 -2.51 10.51
CA ARG A 35 -15.28 -3.60 9.53
C ARG A 35 -16.55 -3.45 8.71
N PRO A 36 -16.45 -3.36 7.37
CA PRO A 36 -17.62 -3.40 6.51
C PRO A 36 -18.38 -4.72 6.68
N ASP A 37 -19.71 -4.67 6.58
CA ASP A 37 -20.56 -5.84 6.58
C ASP A 37 -21.02 -6.12 5.14
N ASP A 38 -20.23 -6.93 4.43
CA ASP A 38 -20.50 -7.32 3.06
C ASP A 38 -20.33 -8.85 2.94
N PRO A 39 -21.44 -9.61 2.83
CA PRO A 39 -21.39 -11.06 2.76
C PRO A 39 -20.78 -11.60 1.46
N GLU A 40 -20.67 -10.78 0.41
CA GLU A 40 -20.06 -11.14 -0.86
C GLU A 40 -18.57 -10.83 -0.93
N ALA A 41 -18.05 -10.05 0.03
CA ALA A 41 -16.65 -9.68 0.07
C ALA A 41 -15.78 -10.71 0.80
N PHE A 42 -14.50 -10.68 0.50
CA PHE A 42 -13.48 -11.47 1.19
C PHE A 42 -12.74 -10.59 2.20
N TYR A 43 -12.25 -11.22 3.27
CA TYR A 43 -11.53 -10.50 4.33
C TYR A 43 -10.17 -11.15 4.54
N PHE A 44 -9.11 -10.39 4.36
CA PHE A 44 -7.74 -10.87 4.52
C PHE A 44 -7.38 -10.95 6.01
N THR A 45 -7.66 -12.08 6.61
CA THR A 45 -7.38 -12.33 8.03
C THR A 45 -6.50 -13.57 8.20
N PRO A 46 -5.77 -13.68 9.34
CA PRO A 46 -4.95 -14.86 9.64
C PRO A 46 -5.73 -16.18 9.60
N GLU A 47 -6.99 -16.14 10.04
CA GLU A 47 -7.87 -17.31 10.10
C GLU A 47 -8.22 -17.82 8.69
N ASN A 48 -8.39 -16.88 7.73
CA ASN A 48 -8.77 -17.23 6.38
C ASN A 48 -7.58 -17.63 5.49
N TYR A 49 -6.39 -17.06 5.75
CA TYR A 49 -5.24 -17.18 4.85
C TYR A 49 -3.95 -17.66 5.52
N GLY A 50 -3.99 -18.03 6.81
CA GLY A 50 -2.90 -18.73 7.49
C GLY A 50 -1.59 -17.96 7.66
N PHE A 51 -1.61 -16.61 7.58
CA PHE A 51 -0.42 -15.79 7.78
C PHE A 51 -0.27 -15.34 9.24
N LYS A 52 0.92 -14.84 9.61
CA LYS A 52 1.17 -14.24 10.92
C LYS A 52 0.89 -12.74 10.88
N ALA A 53 -0.04 -12.26 11.71
CA ALA A 53 -0.37 -10.83 11.85
C ALA A 53 0.60 -10.07 12.76
N ASP A 54 1.91 -10.38 12.69
CA ASP A 54 2.95 -9.78 13.53
C ASP A 54 3.54 -8.47 12.94
N GLY A 55 3.09 -8.11 11.75
CA GLY A 55 3.59 -6.94 11.03
C GLY A 55 5.03 -7.07 10.53
N LYS A 56 5.64 -8.26 10.60
CA LYS A 56 7.03 -8.53 10.23
C LYS A 56 7.19 -9.70 9.26
N SER A 57 6.38 -10.73 9.43
CA SER A 57 6.35 -11.90 8.54
C SER A 57 5.95 -11.49 7.13
N ASP A 58 6.55 -12.14 6.14
CA ASP A 58 6.19 -11.93 4.74
C ASP A 58 4.81 -12.52 4.45
N VAL A 59 3.90 -11.69 3.97
CA VAL A 59 2.53 -12.09 3.63
C VAL A 59 2.28 -12.08 2.12
N THR A 60 3.33 -11.95 1.31
CA THR A 60 3.22 -11.82 -0.15
C THR A 60 2.35 -12.90 -0.77
N ASP A 61 2.69 -14.15 -0.51
CA ASP A 61 2.03 -15.28 -1.16
C ASP A 61 0.57 -15.44 -0.66
N ALA A 62 0.32 -15.20 0.64
CA ALA A 62 -1.01 -15.22 1.23
C ALA A 62 -1.91 -14.09 0.66
N LEU A 63 -1.37 -12.86 0.54
CA LEU A 63 -2.12 -11.74 -0.02
C LEU A 63 -2.41 -11.94 -1.51
N GLN A 64 -1.44 -12.46 -2.27
CA GLN A 64 -1.63 -12.76 -3.68
C GLN A 64 -2.69 -13.85 -3.88
N GLU A 65 -2.66 -14.90 -3.04
CA GLU A 65 -3.66 -15.97 -3.11
C GLU A 65 -5.05 -15.46 -2.76
N ALA A 66 -5.19 -14.61 -1.74
CA ALA A 66 -6.47 -13.99 -1.41
C ALA A 66 -7.06 -13.20 -2.59
N ILE A 67 -6.24 -12.38 -3.25
CA ILE A 67 -6.66 -11.62 -4.45
C ILE A 67 -7.07 -12.57 -5.58
N ASN A 68 -6.27 -13.61 -5.82
CA ASN A 68 -6.54 -14.60 -6.86
C ASN A 68 -7.83 -15.37 -6.59
N GLN A 69 -8.11 -15.69 -5.32
CA GLN A 69 -9.34 -16.37 -4.90
C GLN A 69 -10.56 -15.51 -5.20
N VAL A 70 -10.56 -14.21 -4.83
CA VAL A 70 -11.65 -13.29 -5.17
C VAL A 70 -11.91 -13.30 -6.68
N LYS A 71 -10.83 -13.25 -7.47
CA LYS A 71 -10.95 -13.26 -8.95
C LYS A 71 -11.52 -14.55 -9.49
N ARG A 72 -11.08 -15.70 -8.96
CA ARG A 72 -11.58 -17.01 -9.42
C ARG A 72 -13.05 -17.26 -9.04
N GLU A 73 -13.43 -16.87 -7.82
CA GLU A 73 -14.75 -17.21 -7.30
C GLU A 73 -15.83 -16.21 -7.70
N LYS A 74 -15.48 -14.93 -7.77
CA LYS A 74 -16.45 -13.85 -8.02
C LYS A 74 -16.25 -13.16 -9.37
N ASN A 75 -15.07 -13.27 -9.99
CA ASN A 75 -14.65 -12.53 -11.18
C ASN A 75 -14.66 -10.99 -11.01
N PHE A 76 -15.55 -10.46 -10.18
CA PHE A 76 -15.68 -9.08 -9.74
C PHE A 76 -15.89 -9.08 -8.24
N GLY A 77 -14.98 -8.43 -7.46
CA GLY A 77 -15.14 -8.50 -6.02
C GLY A 77 -14.21 -7.61 -5.22
N ILE A 78 -14.38 -7.68 -3.91
CA ILE A 78 -13.66 -6.87 -2.93
C ILE A 78 -12.90 -7.82 -2.00
N LEU A 79 -11.61 -7.48 -1.79
CA LEU A 79 -10.82 -7.99 -0.68
C LEU A 79 -10.66 -6.87 0.35
N PHE A 80 -11.22 -7.04 1.53
CA PHE A 80 -11.02 -6.13 2.64
C PHE A 80 -9.75 -6.48 3.41
N LEU A 81 -8.91 -5.45 3.64
CA LEU A 81 -7.65 -5.52 4.36
C LEU A 81 -7.82 -4.83 5.72
N PRO A 82 -7.79 -5.56 6.86
CA PRO A 82 -7.86 -4.98 8.21
C PRO A 82 -6.69 -4.04 8.49
N GLU A 83 -6.87 -3.13 9.46
CA GLU A 83 -5.77 -2.36 10.04
C GLU A 83 -4.62 -3.29 10.44
N GLY A 84 -3.39 -2.94 10.04
CA GLY A 84 -2.18 -3.72 10.31
C GLY A 84 -1.02 -3.33 9.42
N ASN A 85 0.14 -3.96 9.66
CA ASN A 85 1.31 -3.84 8.79
C ASN A 85 1.51 -5.15 8.02
N TYR A 86 1.62 -5.04 6.70
CA TYR A 86 1.69 -6.18 5.78
C TYR A 86 2.99 -6.10 4.99
N ARG A 87 4.00 -6.87 5.42
CA ARG A 87 5.27 -6.96 4.72
C ARG A 87 5.12 -7.79 3.46
N ILE A 88 5.58 -7.24 2.34
CA ILE A 88 5.68 -7.97 1.09
C ILE A 88 7.14 -7.99 0.61
N SER A 89 7.50 -9.01 -0.16
CA SER A 89 8.82 -9.18 -0.77
C SER A 89 8.80 -9.31 -2.29
N LYS A 90 7.60 -9.36 -2.90
CA LYS A 90 7.40 -9.44 -4.35
C LYS A 90 6.25 -8.52 -4.75
N THR A 91 6.14 -8.24 -6.05
CA THR A 91 4.99 -7.53 -6.62
C THR A 91 3.70 -8.28 -6.37
N ILE A 92 2.70 -7.59 -5.84
CA ILE A 92 1.31 -8.06 -5.75
C ILE A 92 0.57 -7.65 -7.02
N GLN A 93 -0.02 -8.60 -7.69
CA GLN A 93 -0.80 -8.39 -8.92
C GLN A 93 -2.28 -8.28 -8.57
N ILE A 94 -2.92 -7.21 -9.02
CA ILE A 94 -4.37 -7.02 -8.88
C ILE A 94 -5.01 -7.14 -10.26
N PRO A 95 -5.68 -8.26 -10.55
CA PRO A 95 -6.34 -8.48 -11.84
C PRO A 95 -7.55 -7.58 -12.02
N SER A 96 -8.01 -7.45 -13.27
CA SER A 96 -9.21 -6.68 -13.62
C SER A 96 -10.40 -6.97 -12.70
N SER A 97 -11.12 -5.91 -12.32
CA SER A 97 -12.36 -5.95 -11.53
C SER A 97 -12.20 -6.37 -10.06
N ILE A 98 -10.97 -6.33 -9.54
CA ILE A 98 -10.72 -6.59 -8.12
C ILE A 98 -10.38 -5.28 -7.40
N ARG A 99 -10.98 -5.10 -6.23
CA ARG A 99 -10.79 -3.96 -5.35
C ARG A 99 -10.17 -4.40 -4.03
N LEU A 100 -9.03 -3.81 -3.68
CA LEU A 100 -8.39 -3.96 -2.37
C LEU A 100 -8.75 -2.75 -1.52
N ILE A 101 -9.47 -2.94 -0.43
CA ILE A 101 -10.00 -1.86 0.40
C ILE A 101 -9.60 -2.06 1.85
N GLY A 102 -8.87 -1.09 2.41
CA GLY A 102 -8.49 -1.10 3.81
C GLY A 102 -9.61 -0.68 4.75
N TYR A 103 -9.61 -1.20 5.97
CA TYR A 103 -10.50 -0.77 7.04
C TYR A 103 -9.82 -0.85 8.41
N GLY A 104 -10.34 -0.11 9.38
CA GLY A 104 -9.84 -0.01 10.76
C GLY A 104 -9.73 1.43 11.22
N LYS A 105 -9.35 1.66 12.44
CA LYS A 105 -9.13 3.01 12.99
C LYS A 105 -8.01 3.74 12.24
N LYS A 106 -6.96 2.99 11.87
CA LYS A 106 -5.88 3.43 10.97
C LYS A 106 -5.96 2.66 9.65
N ARG A 107 -5.42 3.24 8.61
CA ARG A 107 -5.29 2.54 7.34
C ARG A 107 -4.25 1.41 7.47
N PRO A 108 -4.50 0.23 6.88
CA PRO A 108 -3.48 -0.80 6.76
C PRO A 108 -2.29 -0.29 5.93
N VAL A 109 -1.10 -0.73 6.29
CA VAL A 109 0.15 -0.37 5.60
C VAL A 109 0.72 -1.60 4.90
N ILE A 110 0.80 -1.58 3.58
CA ILE A 110 1.57 -2.56 2.81
C ILE A 110 2.99 -2.01 2.65
N TYR A 111 4.02 -2.81 2.99
CA TYR A 111 5.37 -2.30 2.95
C TYR A 111 6.42 -3.28 2.42
N LEU A 112 7.46 -2.71 1.78
CA LEU A 112 8.72 -3.39 1.50
C LEU A 112 9.68 -3.17 2.66
N GLY A 113 10.21 -4.25 3.22
CA GLY A 113 11.30 -4.17 4.18
C GLY A 113 12.57 -3.61 3.54
N ALA A 114 13.56 -3.25 4.37
CA ALA A 114 14.84 -2.77 3.88
C ALA A 114 15.50 -3.82 2.97
N ASP A 115 16.18 -3.35 1.91
CA ASP A 115 16.96 -4.17 0.97
C ASP A 115 16.20 -5.38 0.41
N THR A 116 14.91 -5.23 0.12
CA THR A 116 14.09 -6.31 -0.43
C THR A 116 14.59 -6.71 -1.83
N PRO A 117 15.00 -7.96 -2.08
CA PRO A 117 15.54 -8.39 -3.37
C PRO A 117 14.61 -8.08 -4.55
N GLY A 118 15.20 -7.64 -5.67
CA GLY A 118 14.44 -7.32 -6.89
C GLY A 118 13.95 -5.87 -6.99
N PHE A 119 14.28 -5.01 -6.01
CA PHE A 119 13.91 -3.59 -6.00
C PHE A 119 15.12 -2.64 -5.96
N GLN A 120 16.33 -3.14 -6.27
CA GLN A 120 17.58 -2.37 -6.19
C GLN A 120 18.03 -1.81 -7.54
N THR A 121 17.99 -2.60 -8.60
CA THR A 121 18.65 -2.28 -9.89
C THR A 121 17.69 -2.06 -11.03
N THR A 122 16.53 -2.67 -11.00
CA THR A 122 15.50 -2.57 -12.04
C THR A 122 14.20 -2.09 -11.41
N GLN A 123 13.52 -1.17 -12.09
CA GLN A 123 12.24 -0.67 -11.64
C GLN A 123 11.26 -1.82 -11.43
N ASN A 124 10.68 -1.89 -10.25
CA ASN A 124 9.70 -2.88 -9.88
C ASN A 124 8.59 -2.27 -9.00
N TYR A 125 7.44 -2.90 -8.94
CA TYR A 125 6.23 -2.35 -8.35
C TYR A 125 5.81 -3.16 -7.13
N MET A 126 5.35 -2.49 -6.07
CA MET A 126 4.70 -3.18 -4.95
C MET A 126 3.35 -3.73 -5.38
N ILE A 127 2.55 -2.89 -6.03
CA ILE A 127 1.26 -3.26 -6.60
C ILE A 127 1.31 -3.05 -8.12
N TRP A 128 0.87 -4.06 -8.86
CA TRP A 128 0.73 -3.99 -10.30
C TRP A 128 -0.68 -4.42 -10.71
N PHE A 129 -1.43 -3.48 -11.28
CA PHE A 129 -2.73 -3.79 -11.88
C PHE A 129 -2.54 -4.49 -13.21
N THR A 130 -3.18 -5.65 -13.36
CA THR A 130 -3.05 -6.52 -14.55
C THR A 130 -4.39 -6.70 -15.27
N GLY A 131 -4.34 -7.04 -16.55
CA GLY A 131 -5.54 -7.31 -17.35
C GLY A 131 -6.30 -8.57 -16.92
N GLY A 132 -5.65 -9.49 -16.19
CA GLY A 132 -6.22 -10.73 -15.70
C GLY A 132 -5.28 -11.48 -14.78
N LEU A 133 -5.67 -12.69 -14.36
CA LEU A 133 -4.80 -13.58 -13.59
C LEU A 133 -3.55 -13.97 -14.37
N ALA A 134 -2.44 -14.14 -13.66
CA ALA A 134 -1.27 -14.78 -14.20
C ALA A 134 -1.62 -16.20 -14.63
N GLN A 135 -1.18 -16.59 -15.82
CA GLN A 135 -1.25 -17.97 -16.31
C GLN A 135 0.08 -18.67 -16.00
N GLU A 136 0.01 -19.98 -15.80
CA GLU A 136 1.21 -20.76 -15.56
C GLU A 136 2.26 -20.54 -16.67
N GLY A 137 3.50 -20.24 -16.26
CA GLY A 137 4.60 -19.97 -17.18
C GLY A 137 4.53 -18.66 -17.98
N ARG A 138 3.53 -17.79 -17.74
CA ARG A 138 3.37 -16.52 -18.44
C ARG A 138 3.23 -15.35 -17.47
N LYS A 139 3.91 -14.25 -17.77
CA LYS A 139 3.64 -12.98 -17.08
C LYS A 139 2.24 -12.49 -17.46
N PRO A 140 1.45 -11.96 -16.52
CA PRO A 140 0.17 -11.35 -16.86
C PRO A 140 0.38 -10.14 -17.79
N SER A 141 -0.63 -9.81 -18.59
CA SER A 141 -0.64 -8.56 -19.33
C SER A 141 -0.81 -7.37 -18.38
N ASP A 142 -0.25 -6.23 -18.74
CA ASP A 142 -0.53 -4.98 -18.03
C ASP A 142 -2.02 -4.64 -18.12
N ALA A 143 -2.52 -3.92 -17.12
CA ALA A 143 -3.84 -3.33 -17.20
C ALA A 143 -3.90 -2.35 -18.38
N GLY A 144 -5.07 -2.15 -18.93
CA GLY A 144 -5.26 -1.28 -20.11
C GLY A 144 -6.72 -0.86 -20.27
N ALA A 145 -7.07 -0.44 -21.48
CA ALA A 145 -8.41 0.08 -21.80
C ALA A 145 -9.58 -0.89 -21.51
N GLY A 146 -9.30 -2.20 -21.40
CA GLY A 146 -10.28 -3.22 -21.01
C GLY A 146 -10.31 -3.57 -19.53
N THR A 147 -9.53 -2.89 -18.68
CA THR A 147 -9.42 -3.16 -17.24
C THR A 147 -10.31 -2.18 -16.48
N PHE A 148 -11.50 -2.61 -16.12
CA PHE A 148 -12.50 -1.80 -15.42
C PHE A 148 -12.60 -2.19 -13.95
N TYR A 149 -13.12 -1.28 -13.11
CA TYR A 149 -13.52 -1.50 -11.73
C TYR A 149 -12.42 -1.97 -10.78
N SER A 150 -11.16 -1.82 -11.15
CA SER A 150 -10.02 -2.15 -10.31
C SER A 150 -9.69 -1.01 -9.36
N ALA A 151 -9.38 -1.32 -8.11
CA ALA A 151 -9.08 -0.25 -7.16
C ALA A 151 -8.13 -0.69 -6.02
N VAL A 152 -7.42 0.30 -5.47
CA VAL A 152 -6.87 0.27 -4.11
C VAL A 152 -7.40 1.49 -3.37
N SER A 153 -7.96 1.27 -2.19
CA SER A 153 -8.54 2.34 -1.40
C SER A 153 -8.26 2.16 0.08
N ASN A 154 -8.03 3.27 0.77
CA ASN A 154 -7.82 3.30 2.21
C ASN A 154 -6.66 2.40 2.68
N VAL A 155 -5.56 2.38 1.92
CA VAL A 155 -4.33 1.60 2.16
C VAL A 155 -3.13 2.50 2.01
N ASP A 156 -2.20 2.45 2.96
CA ASP A 156 -0.95 3.18 2.88
C ASP A 156 0.20 2.29 2.39
N PHE A 157 1.20 2.91 1.76
CA PHE A 157 2.38 2.22 1.24
C PHE A 157 3.64 2.78 1.85
N ARG A 158 4.56 1.88 2.26
CA ARG A 158 5.87 2.25 2.75
C ARG A 158 6.95 1.44 2.05
N ILE A 159 7.98 2.13 1.59
CA ILE A 159 9.21 1.53 1.04
C ILE A 159 10.34 1.87 1.99
N ASP A 160 10.88 0.86 2.67
CA ASP A 160 12.01 1.02 3.56
C ASP A 160 13.34 1.14 2.76
N LYS A 161 14.43 1.53 3.42
CA LYS A 161 15.75 1.81 2.82
C LYS A 161 16.24 0.67 1.92
N GLY A 162 17.10 1.00 0.94
CA GLY A 162 17.75 0.01 0.08
C GLY A 162 16.88 -0.51 -1.07
N ASN A 163 15.76 0.14 -1.36
CA ASN A 163 14.87 -0.19 -2.48
C ASN A 163 14.74 0.99 -3.48
N PRO A 164 15.82 1.52 -4.05
CA PRO A 164 15.78 2.75 -4.85
C PRO A 164 14.97 2.66 -6.14
N GLN A 165 14.72 1.44 -6.63
CA GLN A 165 13.94 1.21 -7.84
C GLN A 165 12.50 0.73 -7.57
N ALA A 166 12.09 0.75 -6.30
CA ALA A 166 10.72 0.40 -5.94
C ALA A 166 9.74 1.54 -6.25
N VAL A 167 8.62 1.18 -6.84
CA VAL A 167 7.47 2.05 -7.08
C VAL A 167 6.25 1.46 -6.37
N ALA A 168 5.46 2.28 -5.69
CA ALA A 168 4.33 1.76 -4.92
C ALA A 168 3.28 1.10 -5.83
N ILE A 169 2.83 1.77 -6.87
CA ILE A 169 1.71 1.31 -7.69
C ILE A 169 1.98 1.54 -9.17
N ARG A 170 1.77 0.50 -9.99
CA ARG A 170 1.61 0.58 -11.44
C ARG A 170 0.14 0.39 -11.80
N ALA A 171 -0.48 1.41 -12.38
CA ALA A 171 -1.90 1.40 -12.72
C ALA A 171 -2.16 2.01 -14.10
N HIS A 172 -2.73 1.23 -15.00
CA HIS A 172 -3.16 1.63 -16.36
C HIS A 172 -4.61 1.22 -16.63
N PHE A 173 -5.42 1.08 -15.59
CA PHE A 173 -6.81 0.67 -15.73
C PHE A 173 -7.70 1.78 -16.33
N ALA A 174 -8.84 1.37 -16.88
CA ALA A 174 -9.83 2.24 -17.51
C ALA A 174 -10.88 2.78 -16.51
N GLN A 175 -12.13 2.97 -16.97
CA GLN A 175 -13.19 3.60 -16.19
C GLN A 175 -13.54 2.81 -14.92
N HIS A 176 -14.06 3.54 -13.93
CA HIS A 176 -14.48 3.01 -12.63
C HIS A 176 -13.36 2.37 -11.81
N GLY A 177 -12.10 2.58 -12.23
CA GLY A 177 -10.94 2.27 -11.41
C GLY A 177 -10.54 3.49 -10.57
N PHE A 178 -10.00 3.27 -9.36
CA PHE A 178 -9.54 4.37 -8.51
C PHE A 178 -8.45 3.95 -7.53
N ILE A 179 -7.67 4.96 -7.11
CA ILE A 179 -6.68 4.85 -6.03
C ILE A 179 -6.96 6.02 -5.09
N ASN A 180 -7.63 5.78 -3.95
CA ASN A 180 -8.06 6.85 -3.03
C ASN A 180 -8.69 6.33 -1.73
N PRO A 181 -8.45 6.94 -0.56
CA PRO A 181 -7.23 7.69 -0.25
C PRO A 181 -6.07 6.72 0.00
N VAL A 182 -4.87 7.14 -0.34
CA VAL A 182 -3.62 6.41 -0.06
C VAL A 182 -2.54 7.40 0.36
N SER A 183 -1.63 6.98 1.23
CA SER A 183 -0.38 7.71 1.51
C SER A 183 0.80 6.87 1.05
N TYR A 184 1.88 7.55 0.69
CA TYR A 184 3.07 6.90 0.19
C TYR A 184 4.30 7.47 0.87
N THR A 185 5.13 6.60 1.43
CA THR A 185 6.41 6.97 2.06
C THR A 185 7.54 6.14 1.47
N HIS A 186 8.57 6.80 0.97
CA HIS A 186 9.78 6.18 0.46
C HIS A 186 10.98 6.67 1.28
N LEU A 187 11.58 5.78 2.05
CA LEU A 187 12.76 6.07 2.85
C LEU A 187 14.01 5.90 2.00
N THR A 188 14.55 7.01 1.49
CA THR A 188 15.85 7.05 0.82
C THR A 188 16.96 7.26 1.86
N LEU A 189 18.19 6.79 1.57
CA LEU A 189 19.36 7.20 2.34
C LEU A 189 19.62 8.68 2.05
N PRO A 190 20.02 9.49 3.06
CA PRO A 190 20.56 10.80 2.78
C PRO A 190 21.79 10.64 1.87
N THR A 191 21.81 11.35 0.74
CA THR A 191 22.95 11.46 -0.18
C THR A 191 24.06 12.29 0.45
#